data_b4e7a3cc2c231428411ef0f655198bd5
#
_entry.id   b4e7a3cc2c231428411ef0f655198bd5
#
_cell.length_a   1.000
_cell.length_b   1.000
_cell.length_c   1.000
_cell.angle_alpha   90.00
_cell.angle_beta   90.00
_cell.angle_gamma   90.00
#
_symmetry.space_group_name_H-M   'P 1'
#
loop_
_entity.id
_entity.type
_entity.pdbx_description
1 polymer ?
#
loop_
_entity_poly.entity_id
_entity_poly.type
_entity_poly.pdbx_seq_one_letter_code
_entity_poly.pdbx_strand_id
1 'polypeptide(L)' 'MSPELQQYYEDRLSMMSGKAWTQLIEDLQDMRNNYENIRNCDKDTVEFRKGQVDILDYLIGLKDLSEKAYEELNEKIF' A
#
# COMPACT_ATOMS: atom_id res chain seq x y z
N MET A 1 0.92 14.09 -18.86
CA MET A 1 -0.06 13.65 -17.85
C MET A 1 -1.26 14.58 -17.88
N SER A 2 -2.48 14.05 -17.84
CA SER A 2 -3.67 14.89 -17.81
C SER A 2 -3.78 15.63 -16.48
N PRO A 3 -4.44 16.80 -16.43
CA PRO A 3 -4.62 17.51 -15.16
C PRO A 3 -5.38 16.69 -14.11
N GLU A 4 -6.37 15.90 -14.54
CA GLU A 4 -7.14 15.04 -13.64
C GLU A 4 -6.28 13.95 -13.02
N LEU A 5 -5.44 13.32 -13.82
CA LEU A 5 -4.54 12.26 -13.34
C LEU A 5 -3.46 12.83 -12.43
N GLN A 6 -2.92 14.00 -12.77
CA GLN A 6 -1.96 14.69 -11.92
C GLN A 6 -2.57 15.01 -10.55
N GLN A 7 -3.79 15.55 -10.55
CA GLN A 7 -4.49 15.90 -9.30
C GLN A 7 -4.77 14.64 -8.47
N TYR A 8 -5.14 13.54 -9.12
CA TYR A 8 -5.38 12.27 -8.45
C TYR A 8 -4.15 11.82 -7.65
N TYR A 9 -2.97 11.85 -8.25
CA TYR A 9 -1.75 11.42 -7.57
C TYR A 9 -1.30 12.44 -6.51
N GLU A 10 -1.43 13.72 -6.79
CA GLU A 10 -1.09 14.76 -5.82
C GLU A 10 -1.96 14.65 -4.55
N ASP A 11 -3.26 14.44 -4.72
CA ASP A 11 -4.17 14.27 -3.58
C ASP A 11 -3.82 13.00 -2.79
N ARG A 12 -3.52 11.92 -3.48
CA ARG A 12 -3.14 10.66 -2.82
C ARG A 12 -1.83 10.82 -2.04
N LEU A 13 -0.82 11.41 -2.64
CA LEU A 13 0.48 11.62 -1.99
C LEU A 13 0.36 12.59 -0.81
N SER A 14 -0.48 13.61 -0.95
CA SER A 14 -0.75 14.55 0.14
C SER A 14 -1.39 13.81 1.33
N MET A 15 -2.37 12.95 1.09
CA MET A 15 -2.98 12.12 2.13
C MET A 15 -1.93 11.26 2.84
N MET A 16 -1.04 10.65 2.08
CA MET A 16 -0.05 9.70 2.60
C MET A 16 1.19 10.35 3.22
N SER A 17 1.28 11.68 3.21
CA SER A 17 2.39 12.40 3.83
C SER A 17 2.11 12.76 5.28
N GLY A 18 0.91 12.55 5.77
CA GLY A 18 0.49 12.95 7.11
C GLY A 18 0.84 11.92 8.18
N LYS A 19 0.86 12.39 9.43
CA LYS A 19 1.16 11.56 10.59
C LYS A 19 0.15 10.43 10.78
N ALA A 20 -1.13 10.70 10.50
CA ALA A 20 -2.19 9.71 10.63
C ALA A 20 -1.97 8.53 9.68
N TRP A 21 -1.49 8.79 8.47
CA TRP A 21 -1.15 7.73 7.52
C TRP A 21 0.00 6.87 8.05
N THR A 22 1.04 7.49 8.57
CA THR A 22 2.19 6.77 9.15
C THR A 22 1.74 5.87 10.31
N GLN A 23 0.87 6.37 11.18
CA GLN A 23 0.32 5.58 12.28
C GLN A 23 -0.52 4.40 11.78
N LEU A 24 -1.34 4.64 10.76
CA LEU A 24 -2.14 3.57 10.16
C LEU A 24 -1.24 2.49 9.56
N ILE A 25 -0.18 2.87 8.85
CA ILE A 25 0.74 1.92 8.25
C ILE A 25 1.45 1.08 9.33
N GLU A 26 1.84 1.68 10.45
CA GLU A 26 2.41 0.93 11.56
C GLU A 26 1.43 -0.12 12.10
N ASP A 27 0.17 0.25 12.26
CA ASP A 27 -0.88 -0.69 12.69
C ASP A 27 -1.06 -1.82 11.68
N LEU A 28 -1.04 -1.50 10.38
CA LEU A 28 -1.17 -2.50 9.33
C LEU A 28 0.03 -3.44 9.28
N GLN A 29 1.23 -2.95 9.55
CA GLN A 29 2.43 -3.79 9.64
C GLN A 29 2.34 -4.78 10.80
N ASP A 30 1.85 -4.33 11.96
CA ASP A 30 1.62 -5.22 13.09
C ASP A 30 0.60 -6.30 12.76
N MET A 31 -0.49 -5.92 12.10
CA MET A 31 -1.52 -6.85 11.65
C MET A 31 -0.94 -7.87 10.66
N ARG A 32 -0.14 -7.40 9.69
CA ARG A 32 0.53 -8.26 8.73
C ARG A 32 1.42 -9.29 9.42
N ASN A 33 2.21 -8.85 10.37
CA ASN A 33 3.11 -9.74 11.11
C ASN A 33 2.34 -10.82 11.85
N ASN A 34 1.19 -10.48 12.43
CA ASN A 34 0.34 -11.45 13.10
C ASN A 34 -0.27 -12.45 12.11
N TYR A 35 -0.69 -11.99 10.93
CA TYR A 35 -1.30 -12.84 9.90
C TYR A 35 -0.27 -13.72 9.20
N GLU A 36 0.99 -13.33 9.18
CA GLU A 36 2.07 -14.13 8.60
C GLU A 36 2.42 -15.35 9.44
N ASN A 37 2.03 -15.38 10.71
CA ASN A 37 2.24 -16.55 11.57
C ASN A 37 1.21 -17.62 11.25
N ILE A 38 1.59 -18.58 10.40
CA ILE A 38 0.71 -19.61 9.86
C ILE A 38 0.90 -20.98 10.54
N ARG A 39 1.67 -21.05 11.63
CA ARG A 39 2.01 -22.33 12.29
C ARG A 39 0.79 -23.11 12.73
N ASN A 40 -0.27 -22.44 13.16
CA ASN A 40 -1.46 -23.07 13.69
C ASN A 40 -2.65 -23.03 12.74
N CYS A 41 -2.38 -22.74 11.44
CA CYS A 41 -3.43 -22.64 10.44
C CYS A 41 -3.55 -23.98 9.68
N ASP A 42 -4.78 -24.39 9.37
CA ASP A 42 -4.99 -25.49 8.45
C ASP A 42 -4.78 -24.99 6.99
N LYS A 43 -4.86 -25.92 6.03
CA LYS A 43 -4.57 -25.62 4.62
C LYS A 43 -5.46 -24.51 4.06
N ASP A 44 -6.76 -24.53 4.35
CA ASP A 44 -7.71 -23.55 3.85
C ASP A 44 -7.48 -22.19 4.50
N THR A 45 -7.17 -22.18 5.80
CA THR A 45 -6.86 -20.96 6.53
C THR A 45 -5.57 -20.32 6.04
N VAL A 46 -4.56 -21.12 5.68
CA VAL A 46 -3.29 -20.62 5.14
C VAL A 46 -3.53 -19.82 3.86
N GLU A 47 -4.33 -20.34 2.93
CA GLU A 47 -4.63 -19.62 1.68
C GLU A 47 -5.36 -18.31 1.95
N PHE A 48 -6.32 -18.32 2.87
CA PHE A 48 -7.02 -17.12 3.28
C PHE A 48 -6.06 -16.09 3.87
N ARG A 49 -5.14 -16.52 4.76
CA ARG A 49 -4.14 -15.64 5.37
C ARG A 49 -3.18 -15.05 4.35
N LYS A 50 -2.76 -15.85 3.36
CA LYS A 50 -1.91 -15.35 2.28
C LYS A 50 -2.59 -14.20 1.52
N GLY A 51 -3.88 -14.33 1.23
CA GLY A 51 -4.64 -13.28 0.58
C GLY A 51 -4.70 -12.00 1.42
N GLN A 52 -4.90 -12.14 2.73
CA GLN A 52 -4.89 -11.00 3.64
C GLN A 52 -3.53 -10.30 3.68
N VAL A 53 -2.44 -11.08 3.73
CA VAL A 53 -1.09 -10.53 3.72
C VAL A 53 -0.80 -9.79 2.41
N ASP A 54 -1.24 -10.33 1.28
CA ASP A 54 -1.05 -9.69 -0.02
C ASP A 54 -1.72 -8.31 -0.08
N ILE A 55 -2.95 -8.19 0.43
CA ILE A 55 -3.65 -6.91 0.49
C ILE A 55 -2.93 -5.93 1.43
N LEU A 56 -2.48 -6.41 2.58
CA LEU A 56 -1.75 -5.57 3.54
C LEU A 56 -0.43 -5.08 2.94
N ASP A 57 0.29 -5.94 2.23
CA ASP A 57 1.53 -5.55 1.55
C ASP A 57 1.28 -4.47 0.50
N TYR A 58 0.18 -4.59 -0.26
CA TYR A 58 -0.21 -3.56 -1.21
C TYR A 58 -0.43 -2.21 -0.52
N LEU A 59 -1.20 -2.19 0.56
CA LEU A 59 -1.50 -0.96 1.30
C LEU A 59 -0.24 -0.35 1.94
N ILE A 60 0.61 -1.19 2.53
CA ILE A 60 1.85 -0.74 3.17
C ILE A 60 2.80 -0.12 2.13
N GLY A 61 2.85 -0.68 0.93
CA GLY A 61 3.70 -0.18 -0.15
C GLY A 61 3.06 0.89 -1.03
N LEU A 62 1.83 1.31 -0.74
CA LEU A 62 1.06 2.18 -1.64
C LEU A 62 1.72 3.54 -1.87
N LYS A 63 2.34 4.11 -0.86
CA LYS A 63 3.01 5.41 -0.99
C LYS A 63 4.15 5.32 -2.01
N ASP A 64 5.01 4.31 -1.88
CA ASP A 64 6.14 4.12 -2.80
C ASP A 64 5.65 3.85 -4.22
N LEU A 65 4.62 3.02 -4.37
CA LEU A 65 4.02 2.75 -5.69
C LEU A 65 3.47 4.02 -6.31
N SER A 66 2.80 4.86 -5.52
CA SER A 66 2.21 6.10 -6.00
C SER A 66 3.27 7.12 -6.40
N GLU A 67 4.35 7.22 -5.64
CA GLU A 67 5.48 8.09 -5.96
C GLU A 67 6.15 7.67 -7.27
N LYS A 68 6.38 6.38 -7.44
CA LYS A 68 6.98 5.84 -8.67
C LYS A 68 6.08 6.08 -9.88
N ALA A 69 4.79 5.85 -9.73
CA ALA A 69 3.84 6.08 -10.82
C ALA A 69 3.80 7.56 -11.21
N TYR A 70 3.81 8.46 -10.24
CA TYR A 70 3.82 9.90 -10.48
C TYR A 70 5.09 10.33 -11.22
N GLU A 71 6.25 9.84 -10.77
CA GLU A 71 7.54 10.15 -11.40
C GLU A 71 7.58 9.65 -12.85
N GLU A 72 7.14 8.42 -13.10
CA GLU A 72 7.12 7.84 -14.46
C GLU A 72 6.22 8.63 -15.38
N LEU A 73 5.06 9.06 -14.92
CA LEU A 73 4.13 9.85 -15.71
C LEU A 73 4.70 11.24 -16.03
N ASN A 74 5.41 11.84 -15.10
CA ASN A 74 6.08 13.12 -15.32
C ASN A 74 7.22 13.00 -16.35
N GLU A 75 7.98 11.92 -16.28
CA GLU A 75 9.07 11.67 -17.24
C GLU A 75 8.57 11.51 -18.66
N LYS A 76 7.39 10.93 -18.85
CA LYS A 76 6.81 10.69 -20.17
C LYS A 76 6.32 11.96 -20.87
N ILE A 77 6.31 13.11 -20.20
CA ILE A 77 5.90 14.38 -20.77
C ILE A 77 7.02 14.98 -21.62
N PHE A 78 8.24 14.56 -21.41
CA PHE A 78 9.40 14.99 -22.15
C PHE A 78 9.74 14.02 -23.27
#